data_1c97f26966a9892c7fc10a5297a73b61
#
_entry.id   1c97f26966a9892c7fc10a5297a73b61
#
_cell.length_a   1.000
_cell.length_b   1.000
_cell.length_c   1.000
_cell.angle_alpha   90.00
_cell.angle_beta   90.00
_cell.angle_gamma   90.00
#
_symmetry.space_group_name_H-M   'P 1'
#
loop_
_entity.id
_entity.type
_entity.pdbx_description
1 polymer ?
#
loop_
_entity_poly.entity_id
_entity_poly.type
_entity_poly.pdbx_seq_one_letter_code
_entity_poly.pdbx_strand_id
1 'polypeptide(L)'
;DELVLEGDGNAGLTILSKNDSVGQISFGDGDSTQKGIIQYAHGTDRLEFYTNDTKHMQIDSTGAVTKPLQPCVMVNPAGVQSNIATSTTVDVIWGTERFDQNADFASNTFTAPVTGRYQVNVELRLDNLDTAANFLALYALSSNHNYASSILDYSVMGADVERWTQSFSGIIDMDASDTFKVQVYIDGGSAQTDVQVNSYLSIGLFA
;
A
#
# COMPACT_ATOMS: atom_id res chain seq x y z
N ASP A 1 -2.81 -43.32 -3.66
CA ASP A 1 -2.47 -43.72 -2.28
C ASP A 1 -2.43 -42.44 -1.43
N GLU A 2 -2.99 -42.51 -0.23
CA GLU A 2 -3.10 -41.39 0.69
C GLU A 2 -2.64 -41.83 2.09
N LEU A 3 -2.18 -40.87 2.93
CA LEU A 3 -1.97 -41.10 4.34
C LEU A 3 -3.24 -40.70 5.09
N VAL A 4 -3.90 -41.67 5.73
CA VAL A 4 -5.06 -41.45 6.59
C VAL A 4 -4.61 -41.59 8.05
N LEU A 5 -4.94 -40.58 8.88
CA LEU A 5 -4.71 -40.60 10.33
C LEU A 5 -6.09 -40.64 11.00
N GLU A 6 -6.50 -41.79 11.50
CA GLU A 6 -7.80 -42.02 12.11
C GLU A 6 -7.68 -42.51 13.53
N GLY A 7 -8.62 -42.14 14.39
CA GLY A 7 -8.70 -42.58 15.77
C GLY A 7 -10.02 -42.19 16.41
N ASP A 8 -10.40 -42.91 17.50
CA ASP A 8 -11.61 -42.64 18.30
C ASP A 8 -11.53 -41.37 19.16
N GLY A 9 -10.43 -40.62 19.06
CA GLY A 9 -10.17 -39.38 19.77
C GLY A 9 -9.28 -38.48 18.92
N ASN A 10 -8.30 -37.79 19.57
CA ASN A 10 -7.36 -36.94 18.84
C ASN A 10 -6.40 -37.79 18.01
N ALA A 11 -6.34 -37.52 16.71
CA ALA A 11 -5.37 -38.08 15.77
C ALA A 11 -4.38 -37.00 15.34
N GLY A 12 -3.11 -37.33 15.10
CA GLY A 12 -2.11 -36.36 14.75
C GLY A 12 -0.85 -36.91 14.12
N LEU A 13 -0.10 -36.06 13.42
CA LEU A 13 1.24 -36.32 12.91
C LEU A 13 2.23 -35.45 13.69
N THR A 14 3.29 -36.07 14.23
CA THR A 14 4.39 -35.36 14.89
C THR A 14 5.64 -35.44 14.02
N ILE A 15 6.20 -34.28 13.64
CA ILE A 15 7.48 -34.17 12.94
C ILE A 15 8.52 -33.71 13.95
N LEU A 16 9.50 -34.55 14.28
CA LEU A 16 10.55 -34.24 15.23
C LEU A 16 11.84 -33.86 14.49
N SER A 17 12.42 -32.73 14.85
CA SER A 17 13.74 -32.30 14.42
C SER A 17 14.54 -31.76 15.61
N LYS A 18 15.81 -31.38 15.40
CA LYS A 18 16.64 -30.79 16.46
C LYS A 18 16.14 -29.38 16.79
N ASN A 19 16.47 -28.90 18.02
CA ASN A 19 16.06 -27.59 18.53
C ASN A 19 16.56 -26.38 17.70
N ASP A 20 17.54 -26.60 16.83
CA ASP A 20 18.13 -25.58 15.94
C ASP A 20 17.83 -25.81 14.45
N SER A 21 16.94 -26.75 14.16
CA SER A 21 16.61 -27.20 12.80
C SER A 21 15.14 -26.89 12.45
N VAL A 22 14.69 -27.32 11.29
CA VAL A 22 13.30 -27.16 10.85
C VAL A 22 12.58 -28.50 10.80
N GLY A 23 11.30 -28.53 11.22
CA GLY A 23 10.36 -29.58 10.92
C GLY A 23 9.43 -29.09 9.83
N GLN A 24 9.21 -29.84 8.75
CA GLN A 24 8.47 -29.33 7.59
C GLN A 24 7.58 -30.40 6.90
N ILE A 25 6.55 -29.89 6.22
CA ILE A 25 5.77 -30.61 5.19
C ILE A 25 6.10 -29.94 3.85
N SER A 26 6.59 -30.74 2.89
CA SER A 26 6.97 -30.26 1.57
C SER A 26 6.02 -30.77 0.50
N PHE A 27 5.70 -29.90 -0.44
CA PHE A 27 4.94 -30.20 -1.66
C PHE A 27 5.91 -30.10 -2.84
N GLY A 28 6.09 -31.20 -3.54
CA GLY A 28 7.04 -31.30 -4.66
C GLY A 28 6.34 -31.67 -5.96
N ASP A 29 7.08 -31.54 -7.04
CA ASP A 29 6.73 -31.99 -8.40
C ASP A 29 7.91 -32.75 -9.03
N GLY A 30 7.85 -32.98 -10.35
CA GLY A 30 8.91 -33.68 -11.08
C GLY A 30 10.25 -32.93 -11.12
N ASP A 31 10.26 -31.63 -10.92
CA ASP A 31 11.42 -30.76 -11.03
C ASP A 31 12.03 -30.38 -9.68
N SER A 32 11.21 -30.36 -8.61
CA SER A 32 11.65 -29.99 -7.26
C SER A 32 10.84 -30.69 -6.18
N THR A 33 11.51 -31.13 -5.14
CA THR A 33 10.88 -31.72 -3.95
C THR A 33 10.29 -30.69 -2.98
N GLN A 34 10.48 -29.38 -3.22
CA GLN A 34 10.13 -28.30 -2.28
C GLN A 34 9.52 -27.09 -2.97
N LYS A 35 8.50 -27.28 -3.81
CA LYS A 35 7.76 -26.17 -4.45
C LYS A 35 6.88 -25.39 -3.46
N GLY A 36 6.30 -26.08 -2.49
CA GLY A 36 5.58 -25.48 -1.38
C GLY A 36 6.04 -26.06 -0.06
N ILE A 37 6.11 -25.24 1.01
CA ILE A 37 6.58 -25.69 2.32
C ILE A 37 5.71 -25.07 3.40
N ILE A 38 5.31 -25.88 4.36
CA ILE A 38 4.86 -25.45 5.68
C ILE A 38 5.89 -25.95 6.67
N GLN A 39 6.60 -25.04 7.35
CA GLN A 39 7.68 -25.43 8.27
C GLN A 39 7.59 -24.70 9.60
N TYR A 40 8.11 -25.38 10.64
CA TYR A 40 8.41 -24.76 11.92
C TYR A 40 9.93 -24.69 12.12
N ALA A 41 10.45 -23.47 12.26
CA ALA A 41 11.86 -23.19 12.47
C ALA A 41 12.15 -23.11 13.99
N HIS A 42 12.65 -24.20 14.58
CA HIS A 42 12.89 -24.31 16.04
C HIS A 42 13.90 -23.29 16.56
N GLY A 43 14.94 -22.96 15.79
CA GLY A 43 15.96 -22.00 16.20
C GLY A 43 15.47 -20.57 16.39
N THR A 44 14.29 -20.24 15.85
CA THR A 44 13.67 -18.89 15.92
C THR A 44 12.21 -18.93 16.35
N ASP A 45 11.66 -20.11 16.65
CA ASP A 45 10.27 -20.35 17.03
C ASP A 45 9.26 -19.69 16.07
N ARG A 46 9.35 -20.05 14.77
CA ARG A 46 8.51 -19.49 13.71
C ARG A 46 7.80 -20.57 12.93
N LEU A 47 6.50 -20.38 12.69
CA LEU A 47 5.74 -21.12 11.70
C LEU A 47 5.76 -20.32 10.39
N GLU A 48 6.23 -20.94 9.30
CA GLU A 48 6.52 -20.27 8.04
C GLU A 48 5.85 -20.98 6.85
N PHE A 49 5.41 -20.21 5.84
CA PHE A 49 4.76 -20.68 4.64
C PHE A 49 5.52 -20.18 3.40
N TYR A 50 5.88 -21.12 2.53
CA TYR A 50 6.63 -20.87 1.31
C TYR A 50 5.88 -21.35 0.08
N THR A 51 6.01 -20.65 -1.02
CA THR A 51 5.73 -21.13 -2.37
C THR A 51 6.86 -20.69 -3.30
N ASN A 52 7.26 -21.57 -4.22
CA ASN A 52 8.35 -21.31 -5.17
C ASN A 52 9.61 -20.77 -4.47
N ASP A 53 10.08 -21.50 -3.45
CA ASP A 53 11.26 -21.20 -2.62
C ASP A 53 11.26 -19.84 -1.91
N THR A 54 10.12 -19.13 -1.87
CA THR A 54 9.99 -17.81 -1.29
C THR A 54 9.02 -17.83 -0.11
N LYS A 55 9.41 -17.19 1.00
CA LYS A 55 8.57 -17.05 2.19
C LYS A 55 7.52 -15.96 1.97
N HIS A 56 6.24 -16.34 2.06
CA HIS A 56 5.10 -15.44 1.88
C HIS A 56 4.39 -15.05 3.18
N MET A 57 4.44 -15.91 4.19
CA MET A 57 3.81 -15.64 5.50
C MET A 57 4.60 -16.30 6.61
N GLN A 58 4.62 -15.67 7.78
CA GLN A 58 5.11 -16.29 9.01
C GLN A 58 4.31 -15.85 10.23
N ILE A 59 4.31 -16.72 11.26
CA ILE A 59 3.91 -16.40 12.63
C ILE A 59 5.17 -16.52 13.48
N ASP A 60 5.57 -15.44 14.14
CA ASP A 60 6.77 -15.44 14.98
C ASP A 60 6.50 -15.94 16.40
N SER A 61 7.55 -16.03 17.23
CA SER A 61 7.48 -16.51 18.62
C SER A 61 6.59 -15.67 19.54
N THR A 62 6.21 -14.45 19.13
CA THR A 62 5.28 -13.58 19.86
C THR A 62 3.83 -13.72 19.40
N GLY A 63 3.60 -14.48 18.32
CA GLY A 63 2.30 -14.66 17.68
C GLY A 63 1.99 -13.62 16.59
N ALA A 64 2.93 -12.71 16.27
CA ALA A 64 2.73 -11.73 15.20
C ALA A 64 2.76 -12.41 13.82
N VAL A 65 1.72 -12.14 13.02
CA VAL A 65 1.63 -12.61 11.63
C VAL A 65 2.18 -11.54 10.69
N THR A 66 3.15 -11.91 9.86
CA THR A 66 3.70 -11.02 8.83
C THR A 66 3.65 -11.65 7.46
N LYS A 67 3.49 -10.81 6.44
CA LYS A 67 3.47 -11.16 5.01
C LYS A 67 4.48 -10.27 4.27
N PRO A 68 5.75 -10.67 4.19
CA PRO A 68 6.84 -9.79 3.73
C PRO A 68 6.75 -9.35 2.27
N LEU A 69 5.94 -10.02 1.46
CA LEU A 69 5.77 -9.70 0.03
C LEU A 69 4.37 -9.13 -0.28
N GLN A 70 3.57 -8.81 0.73
CA GLN A 70 2.29 -8.16 0.48
C GLN A 70 2.53 -6.67 0.17
N PRO A 71 2.04 -6.13 -0.97
CA PRO A 71 2.24 -4.74 -1.33
C PRO A 71 1.79 -3.79 -0.23
N CYS A 72 2.70 -2.92 0.21
CA CYS A 72 2.41 -1.92 1.23
C CYS A 72 3.39 -0.75 1.10
N VAL A 73 2.86 0.44 0.87
CA VAL A 73 3.63 1.66 0.59
C VAL A 73 3.11 2.81 1.43
N MET A 74 4.01 3.63 1.94
CA MET A 74 3.69 4.96 2.47
C MET A 74 4.76 5.96 2.05
N VAL A 75 4.32 7.06 1.45
CA VAL A 75 5.19 8.11 0.95
C VAL A 75 4.75 9.50 1.44
N ASN A 76 5.71 10.40 1.58
CA ASN A 76 5.51 11.81 1.90
C ASN A 76 6.25 12.69 0.89
N PRO A 77 5.87 13.97 0.69
CA PRO A 77 6.72 14.93 -0.01
C PRO A 77 8.08 15.09 0.69
N ALA A 78 9.18 15.13 -0.08
CA ALA A 78 10.52 15.39 0.47
C ALA A 78 10.73 16.89 0.82
N GLY A 79 9.95 17.76 0.21
CA GLY A 79 9.93 19.21 0.43
C GLY A 79 8.56 19.77 0.12
N VAL A 80 8.34 21.04 0.43
CA VAL A 80 7.11 21.73 0.07
C VAL A 80 7.03 21.84 -1.46
N GLN A 81 5.91 21.42 -2.05
CA GLN A 81 5.60 21.68 -3.46
C GLN A 81 4.86 23.00 -3.53
N SER A 82 5.64 24.08 -3.73
CA SER A 82 5.12 25.44 -3.62
C SER A 82 4.48 25.93 -4.91
N ASN A 83 3.51 26.84 -4.74
CA ASN A 83 2.88 27.56 -5.83
C ASN A 83 2.31 26.64 -6.90
N ILE A 84 1.43 25.72 -6.49
CA ILE A 84 0.74 24.80 -7.42
C ILE A 84 0.11 25.59 -8.56
N ALA A 85 0.44 25.21 -9.79
CA ALA A 85 -0.07 25.89 -10.97
C ALA A 85 -1.60 25.77 -11.04
N THR A 86 -2.25 26.89 -11.40
CA THR A 86 -3.72 26.96 -11.53
C THR A 86 -4.17 26.64 -12.95
N SER A 87 -5.44 26.29 -13.10
CA SER A 87 -6.09 25.96 -14.39
C SER A 87 -5.42 24.82 -15.17
N THR A 88 -4.67 23.98 -14.47
CA THR A 88 -4.03 22.78 -14.99
C THR A 88 -3.97 21.70 -13.90
N THR A 89 -3.93 20.44 -14.31
CA THR A 89 -3.76 19.31 -13.38
C THR A 89 -2.28 19.14 -13.05
N VAL A 90 -1.95 19.06 -11.77
CA VAL A 90 -0.59 18.94 -11.25
C VAL A 90 -0.45 17.65 -10.46
N ASP A 91 0.56 16.82 -10.76
CA ASP A 91 0.88 15.64 -9.98
C ASP A 91 1.43 16.04 -8.61
N VAL A 92 0.98 15.37 -7.54
CA VAL A 92 1.58 15.53 -6.22
C VAL A 92 2.93 14.81 -6.20
N ILE A 93 3.96 15.51 -5.75
CA ILE A 93 5.34 15.01 -5.73
C ILE A 93 5.64 14.35 -4.38
N TRP A 94 5.85 13.05 -4.41
CA TRP A 94 6.22 12.23 -3.27
C TRP A 94 7.71 11.90 -3.35
N GLY A 95 8.52 12.44 -2.48
CA GLY A 95 9.98 12.30 -2.55
C GLY A 95 10.60 11.54 -1.40
N THR A 96 9.81 11.14 -0.38
CA THR A 96 10.27 10.38 0.78
C THR A 96 9.41 9.14 0.97
N GLU A 97 10.00 7.98 0.77
CA GLU A 97 9.39 6.70 1.14
C GLU A 97 9.58 6.46 2.64
N ARG A 98 8.48 6.35 3.39
CA ARG A 98 8.53 5.87 4.77
C ARG A 98 8.76 4.37 4.79
N PHE A 99 8.08 3.68 3.90
CA PHE A 99 8.34 2.30 3.53
C PHE A 99 7.73 2.04 2.14
N ASP A 100 8.39 1.16 1.41
CA ASP A 100 7.90 0.53 0.18
C ASP A 100 8.35 -0.92 0.20
N GLN A 101 7.43 -1.83 0.55
CA GLN A 101 7.79 -3.19 0.92
C GLN A 101 8.33 -4.01 -0.25
N ASN A 102 7.93 -3.72 -1.47
CA ASN A 102 8.32 -4.49 -2.67
C ASN A 102 8.88 -3.62 -3.80
N ALA A 103 9.19 -2.34 -3.54
CA ALA A 103 9.56 -1.36 -4.56
C ALA A 103 8.46 -1.17 -5.63
N ASP A 104 7.20 -1.07 -5.16
CA ASP A 104 6.03 -0.89 -6.01
C ASP A 104 5.74 0.59 -6.32
N PHE A 105 6.52 1.53 -5.73
CA PHE A 105 6.35 2.97 -5.90
C PHE A 105 7.57 3.60 -6.58
N ALA A 106 7.35 4.30 -7.68
CA ALA A 106 8.39 5.05 -8.38
C ALA A 106 7.80 6.25 -9.11
N SER A 107 8.57 7.33 -9.24
CA SER A 107 8.18 8.51 -10.02
C SER A 107 6.78 9.05 -9.68
N ASN A 108 6.46 9.16 -8.38
CA ASN A 108 5.16 9.62 -7.84
C ASN A 108 3.97 8.70 -8.17
N THR A 109 4.24 7.46 -8.56
CA THR A 109 3.23 6.51 -9.02
C THR A 109 3.41 5.17 -8.33
N PHE A 110 2.34 4.62 -7.79
CA PHE A 110 2.27 3.23 -7.35
C PHE A 110 1.89 2.35 -8.53
N THR A 111 2.53 1.18 -8.68
CA THR A 111 2.18 0.17 -9.67
C THR A 111 1.75 -1.11 -8.96
N ALA A 112 0.52 -1.56 -9.22
CA ALA A 112 -0.01 -2.76 -8.59
C ALA A 112 0.76 -4.02 -9.08
N PRO A 113 1.46 -4.74 -8.21
CA PRO A 113 2.20 -5.94 -8.63
C PRO A 113 1.28 -7.14 -8.87
N VAL A 114 0.07 -7.14 -8.32
CA VAL A 114 -0.93 -8.20 -8.46
C VAL A 114 -2.33 -7.60 -8.61
N THR A 115 -3.22 -8.33 -9.29
CA THR A 115 -4.64 -8.00 -9.32
C THR A 115 -5.26 -8.16 -7.94
N GLY A 116 -6.01 -7.16 -7.47
CA GLY A 116 -6.65 -7.20 -6.15
C GLY A 116 -7.34 -5.90 -5.76
N ARG A 117 -7.78 -5.88 -4.51
CA ARG A 117 -8.37 -4.71 -3.87
C ARG A 117 -7.34 -4.02 -2.99
N TYR A 118 -7.12 -2.74 -3.22
CA TYR A 118 -6.12 -1.95 -2.51
C TYR A 118 -6.81 -0.91 -1.63
N GLN A 119 -6.48 -0.88 -0.34
CA GLN A 119 -6.82 0.23 0.53
C GLN A 119 -5.89 1.39 0.23
N VAL A 120 -6.47 2.54 -0.11
CA VAL A 120 -5.74 3.78 -0.38
C VAL A 120 -6.18 4.85 0.59
N ASN A 121 -5.21 5.57 1.17
CA ASN A 121 -5.45 6.77 1.95
C ASN A 121 -4.53 7.89 1.45
N VAL A 122 -5.12 9.03 1.18
CA VAL A 122 -4.44 10.26 0.81
C VAL A 122 -4.80 11.34 1.80
N GLU A 123 -3.83 12.06 2.32
CA GLU A 123 -4.03 13.29 3.05
C GLU A 123 -3.08 14.36 2.51
N LEU A 124 -3.65 15.40 1.93
CA LEU A 124 -2.91 16.56 1.48
C LEU A 124 -3.08 17.70 2.49
N ARG A 125 -1.99 18.06 3.15
CA ARG A 125 -1.90 19.29 3.89
C ARG A 125 -1.55 20.41 2.91
N LEU A 126 -2.47 21.37 2.80
CA LEU A 126 -2.38 22.50 1.90
C LEU A 126 -2.22 23.79 2.72
N ASP A 127 -1.30 24.67 2.30
CA ASP A 127 -1.15 25.99 2.87
C ASP A 127 -1.37 27.04 1.78
N ASN A 128 -1.69 28.27 2.18
CA ASN A 128 -1.86 29.46 1.33
C ASN A 128 -2.93 29.30 0.23
N LEU A 129 -4.12 28.82 0.58
CA LEU A 129 -5.21 28.68 -0.37
C LEU A 129 -5.69 30.07 -0.86
N ASP A 130 -5.72 30.26 -2.18
CA ASP A 130 -6.23 31.47 -2.83
C ASP A 130 -7.74 31.42 -3.03
N THR A 131 -8.49 32.20 -2.28
CA THR A 131 -9.97 32.29 -2.41
C THR A 131 -10.44 33.05 -3.66
N ALA A 132 -9.53 33.61 -4.46
CA ALA A 132 -9.85 34.09 -5.81
C ALA A 132 -10.01 32.93 -6.82
N ALA A 133 -9.55 31.72 -6.49
CA ALA A 133 -9.88 30.53 -7.25
C ALA A 133 -11.34 30.10 -7.03
N ASN A 134 -11.92 29.39 -8.01
CA ASN A 134 -13.28 28.87 -7.88
C ASN A 134 -13.32 27.64 -6.95
N PHE A 135 -12.41 26.68 -7.19
CA PHE A 135 -12.33 25.45 -6.38
C PHE A 135 -10.95 24.80 -6.49
N LEU A 136 -10.68 23.90 -5.55
CA LEU A 136 -9.58 22.94 -5.60
C LEU A 136 -10.18 21.52 -5.67
N ALA A 137 -9.66 20.68 -6.55
CA ALA A 137 -10.00 19.27 -6.63
C ALA A 137 -8.77 18.40 -6.35
N LEU A 138 -8.94 17.40 -5.48
CA LEU A 138 -8.02 16.28 -5.30
C LEU A 138 -8.53 15.12 -6.15
N TYR A 139 -7.68 14.61 -7.04
CA TYR A 139 -7.96 13.43 -7.85
C TYR A 139 -7.17 12.22 -7.34
N ALA A 140 -7.86 11.12 -7.07
CA ALA A 140 -7.31 9.81 -6.78
C ALA A 140 -7.53 8.92 -8.02
N LEU A 141 -6.46 8.70 -8.78
CA LEU A 141 -6.53 8.15 -10.14
C LEU A 141 -5.80 6.82 -10.23
N SER A 142 -6.50 5.76 -10.65
CA SER A 142 -5.83 4.61 -11.23
C SER A 142 -5.78 4.75 -12.76
N SER A 143 -4.96 3.89 -13.41
CA SER A 143 -4.81 3.89 -14.88
C SER A 143 -6.12 3.63 -15.62
N ASN A 144 -7.08 2.95 -15.00
CA ASN A 144 -8.35 2.54 -15.59
C ASN A 144 -9.56 3.28 -15.01
N HIS A 145 -9.42 4.02 -13.89
CA HIS A 145 -10.55 4.62 -13.21
C HIS A 145 -10.19 5.87 -12.39
N ASN A 146 -11.10 6.85 -12.38
CA ASN A 146 -11.02 7.98 -11.44
C ASN A 146 -11.90 7.69 -10.22
N TYR A 147 -11.28 7.42 -9.07
CA TYR A 147 -11.99 7.02 -7.84
C TYR A 147 -12.49 8.18 -7.02
N ALA A 148 -11.86 9.34 -7.09
CA ALA A 148 -12.31 10.50 -6.35
C ALA A 148 -11.97 11.81 -7.03
N SER A 149 -12.94 12.71 -6.97
CA SER A 149 -12.74 14.13 -7.11
C SER A 149 -13.26 14.76 -5.82
N SER A 150 -12.39 14.89 -4.82
CA SER A 150 -12.73 15.59 -3.58
C SER A 150 -12.58 17.09 -3.83
N ILE A 151 -13.69 17.82 -3.86
CA ILE A 151 -13.74 19.23 -4.25
C ILE A 151 -13.88 20.10 -3.02
N LEU A 152 -13.03 21.11 -2.92
CA LEU A 152 -13.15 22.24 -2.01
C LEU A 152 -13.59 23.45 -2.79
N ASP A 153 -14.80 23.93 -2.56
CA ASP A 153 -15.37 25.15 -3.14
C ASP A 153 -14.95 26.35 -2.29
N TYR A 154 -14.24 27.30 -2.92
CA TYR A 154 -13.77 28.51 -2.25
C TYR A 154 -14.84 29.61 -2.13
N SER A 155 -15.96 29.52 -2.84
CA SER A 155 -17.02 30.55 -2.86
C SER A 155 -17.61 30.82 -1.47
N VAL A 156 -17.46 29.89 -0.53
CA VAL A 156 -17.94 30.01 0.86
C VAL A 156 -16.91 30.62 1.81
N MET A 157 -15.71 30.90 1.34
CA MET A 157 -14.60 31.45 2.13
C MET A 157 -14.51 32.96 1.92
N GLY A 158 -14.43 33.71 3.01
CA GLY A 158 -14.39 35.18 2.95
C GLY A 158 -12.99 35.78 2.77
N ALA A 159 -11.91 34.99 2.89
CA ALA A 159 -10.51 35.40 2.77
C ALA A 159 -9.64 34.17 2.56
N ASP A 160 -8.41 34.37 2.08
CA ASP A 160 -7.40 33.35 1.90
C ASP A 160 -7.21 32.52 3.17
N VAL A 161 -7.03 31.21 3.00
CA VAL A 161 -6.93 30.25 4.09
C VAL A 161 -5.49 29.77 4.20
N GLU A 162 -4.88 30.03 5.38
CA GLU A 162 -3.49 29.61 5.61
C GLU A 162 -3.29 28.11 5.57
N ARG A 163 -4.28 27.32 6.03
CA ARG A 163 -4.12 25.87 6.24
C ARG A 163 -5.41 25.13 5.98
N TRP A 164 -5.31 24.08 5.19
CA TRP A 164 -6.40 23.17 4.88
C TRP A 164 -5.91 21.73 4.76
N THR A 165 -6.77 20.76 5.04
CA THR A 165 -6.47 19.36 4.78
C THR A 165 -7.54 18.80 3.85
N GLN A 166 -7.10 18.26 2.73
CA GLN A 166 -7.94 17.57 1.76
C GLN A 166 -7.59 16.09 1.75
N SER A 167 -8.58 15.20 1.78
CA SER A 167 -8.33 13.78 1.95
C SER A 167 -9.20 12.91 1.04
N PHE A 168 -8.66 11.71 0.77
CA PHE A 168 -9.38 10.60 0.17
C PHE A 168 -9.04 9.31 0.91
N SER A 169 -10.04 8.47 1.17
CA SER A 169 -9.87 7.12 1.67
C SER A 169 -10.85 6.19 0.98
N GLY A 170 -10.38 5.07 0.45
CA GLY A 170 -11.22 4.11 -0.24
C GLY A 170 -10.52 2.80 -0.56
N ILE A 171 -11.32 1.80 -0.89
CA ILE A 171 -10.83 0.54 -1.47
C ILE A 171 -11.01 0.64 -2.98
N ILE A 172 -9.92 0.46 -3.72
CA ILE A 172 -9.88 0.55 -5.17
C ILE A 172 -9.56 -0.80 -5.79
N ASP A 173 -10.07 -1.01 -6.99
CA ASP A 173 -9.82 -2.21 -7.80
C ASP A 173 -8.68 -1.92 -8.77
N MET A 174 -7.63 -2.77 -8.75
CA MET A 174 -6.50 -2.65 -9.66
C MET A 174 -6.10 -4.02 -10.19
N ASP A 175 -5.89 -4.11 -11.48
CA ASP A 175 -5.25 -5.26 -12.10
C ASP A 175 -3.72 -5.18 -11.95
N ALA A 176 -3.03 -6.30 -12.11
CA ALA A 176 -1.58 -6.31 -12.14
C ALA A 176 -1.05 -5.35 -13.23
N SER A 177 -0.11 -4.48 -12.88
CA SER A 177 0.44 -3.39 -13.68
C SER A 177 -0.44 -2.14 -13.82
N ASP A 178 -1.63 -2.10 -13.22
CA ASP A 178 -2.33 -0.83 -13.06
C ASP A 178 -1.53 0.13 -12.20
N THR A 179 -1.66 1.42 -12.52
CA THR A 179 -0.96 2.48 -11.80
C THR A 179 -1.94 3.32 -10.98
N PHE A 180 -1.45 3.89 -9.87
CA PHE A 180 -2.20 4.84 -9.07
C PHE A 180 -1.36 6.09 -8.80
N LYS A 181 -1.97 7.26 -8.96
CA LYS A 181 -1.36 8.55 -8.62
C LYS A 181 -2.36 9.53 -8.04
N VAL A 182 -1.84 10.58 -7.42
CA VAL A 182 -2.62 11.69 -6.84
C VAL A 182 -2.31 12.95 -7.61
N GLN A 183 -3.37 13.68 -7.96
CA GLN A 183 -3.26 14.98 -8.65
C GLN A 183 -4.09 16.04 -7.92
N VAL A 184 -3.69 17.28 -8.11
CA VAL A 184 -4.44 18.47 -7.67
C VAL A 184 -4.78 19.33 -8.89
N TYR A 185 -5.98 19.87 -8.92
CA TYR A 185 -6.40 20.88 -9.87
C TYR A 185 -7.00 22.07 -9.11
N ILE A 186 -6.53 23.27 -9.42
CA ILE A 186 -7.04 24.53 -8.87
C ILE A 186 -7.63 25.32 -10.03
N ASP A 187 -8.90 25.68 -9.92
CA ASP A 187 -9.61 26.40 -10.99
C ASP A 187 -9.52 27.92 -10.78
N GLY A 188 -8.70 28.58 -11.60
CA GLY A 188 -8.49 30.04 -11.52
C GLY A 188 -7.61 30.48 -10.37
N GLY A 189 -7.68 31.77 -10.01
CA GLY A 189 -6.87 32.36 -8.95
C GLY A 189 -5.39 32.49 -9.30
N SER A 190 -4.55 32.65 -8.28
CA SER A 190 -3.09 32.77 -8.37
C SER A 190 -2.41 31.48 -7.93
N ALA A 191 -1.24 31.19 -8.50
CA ALA A 191 -0.42 30.06 -8.09
C ALA A 191 0.30 30.37 -6.76
N GLN A 192 -0.40 30.17 -5.62
CA GLN A 192 0.12 30.40 -4.29
C GLN A 192 -0.09 29.22 -3.33
N THR A 193 -1.01 28.30 -3.66
CA THR A 193 -1.27 27.12 -2.82
C THR A 193 -0.08 26.17 -2.82
N ASP A 194 0.29 25.68 -1.65
CA ASP A 194 1.42 24.79 -1.41
C ASP A 194 0.93 23.42 -0.90
N VAL A 195 1.53 22.32 -1.39
CA VAL A 195 1.41 20.99 -0.77
C VAL A 195 2.55 20.82 0.22
N GLN A 196 2.21 20.54 1.48
CA GLN A 196 3.16 20.51 2.60
C GLN A 196 3.78 19.11 2.82
N VAL A 197 4.97 19.09 3.43
CA VAL A 197 5.78 17.88 3.71
C VAL A 197 5.09 16.85 4.61
N ASN A 198 4.11 17.24 5.40
CA ASN A 198 3.33 16.35 6.25
C ASN A 198 2.09 15.77 5.56
N SER A 199 1.92 15.99 4.26
CA SER A 199 1.02 15.21 3.42
C SER A 199 1.50 13.77 3.31
N TYR A 200 0.59 12.82 3.03
CA TYR A 200 0.97 11.43 2.79
C TYR A 200 0.03 10.73 1.81
N LEU A 201 0.59 9.71 1.19
CA LEU A 201 -0.15 8.67 0.46
C LEU A 201 0.24 7.33 1.06
N SER A 202 -0.74 6.49 1.39
CA SER A 202 -0.51 5.10 1.73
C SER A 202 -1.39 4.17 0.91
N ILE A 203 -0.81 3.07 0.45
CA ILE A 203 -1.49 2.05 -0.35
C ILE A 203 -1.08 0.68 0.17
N GLY A 204 -2.05 -0.23 0.33
CA GLY A 204 -1.77 -1.59 0.72
C GLY A 204 -2.78 -2.57 0.14
N LEU A 205 -2.33 -3.76 -0.24
CA LEU A 205 -3.21 -4.83 -0.72
C LEU A 205 -4.13 -5.29 0.42
N PHE A 206 -5.43 -5.15 0.18
CA PHE A 206 -6.46 -5.53 1.15
C PHE A 206 -6.97 -6.96 0.91
N ALA A 207 -7.26 -7.32 -0.35
CA ALA A 207 -7.78 -8.65 -0.75
C ALA A 207 -7.47 -8.96 -2.21
#